data_7b6d61ad97ceec91da245642f0fc9201
#
_entry.id   7b6d61ad97ceec91da245642f0fc9201
#
_cell.length_a   1.000
_cell.length_b   1.000
_cell.length_c   1.000
_cell.angle_alpha   90.00
_cell.angle_beta   90.00
_cell.angle_gamma   90.00
#
_symmetry.space_group_name_H-M   'P 1'
#
loop_
_entity.id
_entity.type
_entity.pdbx_description
1 polymer ?
#
loop_
_entity_poly.entity_id
_entity_poly.type
_entity_poly.pdbx_seq_one_letter_code
_entity_poly.pdbx_strand_id
1 'polypeptide(L)' 'MEKIVNNDGYLRSRLMDIAQQLLNICNETGNSNIQLMTSSWENGKGITLLAKADDKPILSVKMDTAYEKA' A
#
# COMPACT_ATOMS: atom_id res chain seq x y z
N MET A 1 16.41 -11.13 10.91
CA MET A 1 15.75 -9.84 11.10
C MET A 1 14.64 -9.91 12.12
N GLU A 2 14.64 -8.96 13.00
CA GLU A 2 13.66 -8.95 14.06
C GLU A 2 12.36 -8.36 13.62
N LYS A 3 11.30 -8.93 14.16
CA LYS A 3 9.99 -8.36 13.93
C LYS A 3 9.72 -7.25 14.90
N ILE A 4 9.01 -6.26 14.43
CA ILE A 4 8.50 -5.20 15.29
C ILE A 4 7.12 -5.63 15.72
N VAL A 5 6.94 -5.78 17.03
CA VAL A 5 5.69 -6.31 17.57
C VAL A 5 5.05 -5.27 18.46
N ASN A 6 3.73 -5.11 18.33
CA ASN A 6 2.96 -4.21 19.18
C ASN A 6 3.50 -2.80 19.16
N ASN A 7 3.86 -2.33 17.99
CA ASN A 7 4.41 -0.99 17.86
C ASN A 7 3.47 -0.14 17.03
N ASP A 8 2.41 0.34 17.65
CA ASP A 8 1.42 1.14 16.97
C ASP A 8 1.99 2.45 16.44
N GLY A 9 2.94 3.03 17.17
CA GLY A 9 3.56 4.27 16.73
C GLY A 9 4.31 4.09 15.44
N TYR A 10 5.07 3.00 15.36
CA TYR A 10 5.81 2.71 14.13
C TYR A 10 4.84 2.47 12.97
N LEU A 11 3.80 1.68 13.22
CA LEU A 11 2.84 1.36 12.19
C LEU A 11 2.16 2.62 11.66
N ARG A 12 1.73 3.49 12.56
CA ARG A 12 1.11 4.73 12.16
C ARG A 12 2.04 5.59 11.31
N SER A 13 3.29 5.65 11.73
CA SER A 13 4.28 6.45 11.01
C SER A 13 4.45 5.95 9.59
N ARG A 14 4.54 4.62 9.42
CA ARG A 14 4.70 4.05 8.09
C ARG A 14 3.46 4.28 7.23
N LEU A 15 2.29 4.18 7.84
CA LEU A 15 1.06 4.41 7.08
C LEU A 15 0.90 5.87 6.70
N MET A 16 1.37 6.77 7.54
CA MET A 16 1.35 8.19 7.21
C MET A 16 2.26 8.48 6.01
N ASP A 17 3.40 7.81 5.94
CA ASP A 17 4.28 7.96 4.79
C ASP A 17 3.57 7.56 3.49
N ILE A 18 2.83 6.47 3.55
CA ILE A 18 2.08 6.01 2.38
C ILE A 18 1.01 7.04 1.99
N ALA A 19 0.32 7.58 2.98
CA ALA A 19 -0.69 8.58 2.72
C ALA A 19 -0.09 9.82 2.06
N GLN A 20 1.08 10.22 2.53
CA GLN A 20 1.76 11.37 1.94
C GLN A 20 2.12 11.10 0.48
N GLN A 21 2.58 9.89 0.19
CA GLN A 21 2.90 9.53 -1.18
C GLN A 21 1.67 9.56 -2.08
N LEU A 22 0.54 9.11 -1.57
CA LEU A 22 -0.70 9.16 -2.33
C LEU A 22 -1.09 10.59 -2.64
N LEU A 23 -0.96 11.46 -1.65
CA LEU A 23 -1.28 12.87 -1.86
C LEU A 23 -0.39 13.47 -2.93
N ASN A 24 0.89 13.14 -2.90
CA ASN A 24 1.82 13.63 -3.91
C ASN A 24 1.42 13.17 -5.30
N ILE A 25 1.02 11.92 -5.42
CA ILE A 25 0.61 11.38 -6.71
C ILE A 25 -0.63 12.09 -7.22
N CYS A 26 -1.60 12.36 -6.36
CA CYS A 26 -2.78 13.12 -6.77
C CYS A 26 -2.38 14.48 -7.32
N ASN A 27 -1.48 15.16 -6.63
CA ASN A 27 -1.04 16.48 -7.07
C ASN A 27 -0.29 16.43 -8.40
N GLU A 28 0.53 15.41 -8.58
CA GLU A 28 1.32 15.29 -9.78
C GLU A 28 0.51 14.91 -11.00
N THR A 29 -0.51 14.11 -10.79
CA THR A 29 -1.29 13.58 -11.92
C THR A 29 -2.57 14.35 -12.17
N GLY A 30 -2.97 15.20 -11.23
CA GLY A 30 -4.21 15.94 -11.39
C GLY A 30 -5.45 15.15 -11.06
N ASN A 31 -5.32 13.93 -10.57
CA ASN A 31 -6.48 13.15 -10.16
C ASN A 31 -7.02 13.70 -8.86
N SER A 32 -8.34 13.80 -8.76
CA SER A 32 -8.94 14.34 -7.56
C SER A 32 -9.08 13.30 -6.47
N ASN A 33 -9.06 12.02 -6.83
CA ASN A 33 -9.27 10.98 -5.84
C ASN A 33 -8.58 9.69 -6.26
N ILE A 34 -7.65 9.23 -5.43
CA ILE A 34 -7.01 7.94 -5.65
C ILE A 34 -7.29 7.08 -4.44
N GLN A 35 -7.85 5.91 -4.67
CA GLN A 35 -8.18 4.98 -3.61
C GLN A 35 -7.29 3.75 -3.70
N LEU A 36 -6.76 3.36 -2.57
CA LEU A 36 -5.98 2.14 -2.46
C LEU A 36 -6.70 1.18 -1.54
N MET A 37 -6.96 -0.02 -2.05
CA MET A 37 -7.52 -1.07 -1.24
C MET A 37 -6.48 -2.15 -1.12
N THR A 38 -6.06 -2.45 0.08
CA THR A 38 -5.01 -3.42 0.33
C THR A 38 -5.47 -4.45 1.34
N SER A 39 -4.94 -5.63 1.20
CA SER A 39 -5.22 -6.69 2.13
C SER A 39 -3.98 -7.55 2.28
N SER A 40 -3.41 -7.53 3.47
CA SER A 40 -2.27 -8.39 3.77
C SER A 40 -2.74 -9.82 3.95
N TRP A 41 -1.98 -10.78 3.45
CA TRP A 41 -2.34 -12.18 3.60
C TRP A 41 -2.09 -12.60 5.04
N GLU A 42 -2.88 -13.58 5.47
CA GLU A 42 -2.83 -14.02 6.86
C GLU A 42 -1.46 -14.54 7.27
N ASN A 43 -0.77 -15.15 6.35
CA ASN A 43 0.55 -15.71 6.67
C ASN A 43 1.63 -14.64 6.68
N GLY A 44 1.28 -13.39 6.41
CA GLY A 44 2.24 -12.29 6.41
C GLY A 44 3.21 -12.31 5.25
N LYS A 45 2.94 -13.10 4.24
CA LYS A 45 3.87 -13.27 3.13
C LYS A 45 3.44 -12.58 1.85
N GLY A 46 2.43 -11.80 1.91
CA GLY A 46 2.01 -11.13 0.70
C GLY A 46 0.93 -10.12 0.94
N ILE A 47 0.59 -9.43 -0.12
CA ILE A 47 -0.41 -8.39 -0.08
C ILE A 47 -1.12 -8.34 -1.43
N THR A 48 -2.41 -8.10 -1.37
CA THR A 48 -3.21 -7.84 -2.55
C THR A 48 -3.51 -6.36 -2.57
N LEU A 49 -3.36 -5.74 -3.72
CA LEU A 49 -3.57 -4.30 -3.85
C LEU A 49 -4.43 -4.01 -5.07
N LEU A 50 -5.45 -3.20 -4.85
CA LEU A 50 -6.29 -2.70 -5.92
C LEU A 50 -6.32 -1.19 -5.81
N ALA A 51 -6.03 -0.50 -6.90
CA ALA A 51 -6.04 0.95 -6.92
C ALA A 51 -7.02 1.47 -7.94
N LYS A 52 -7.70 2.54 -7.58
CA LYS A 52 -8.62 3.23 -8.46
C LYS A 52 -8.25 4.70 -8.52
N ALA A 53 -8.40 5.28 -9.69
CA ALA A 53 -8.23 6.73 -9.84
C ALA A 53 -9.53 7.29 -10.38
N ASP A 54 -10.15 8.18 -9.60
CA ASP A 54 -11.44 8.81 -9.97
C ASP A 54 -12.46 7.77 -10.39
N ASP A 55 -12.56 6.72 -9.54
CA ASP A 55 -13.53 5.63 -9.70
C ASP A 55 -13.22 4.65 -10.81
N LYS A 56 -12.09 4.75 -11.44
CA LYS A 56 -11.68 3.79 -12.46
C LYS A 56 -10.60 2.89 -11.91
N PRO A 57 -10.76 1.58 -11.97
CA PRO A 57 -9.68 0.67 -11.56
C PRO A 57 -8.49 0.81 -12.50
N ILE A 58 -7.32 1.00 -11.94
CA ILE A 58 -6.11 1.21 -12.74
C ILE A 58 -5.03 0.20 -12.44
N LEU A 59 -5.11 -0.50 -11.32
CA LEU A 59 -4.06 -1.42 -10.94
C LEU A 59 -4.64 -2.51 -10.05
N SER A 60 -4.28 -3.73 -10.35
CA SER A 60 -4.64 -4.85 -9.50
C SER A 60 -3.45 -5.79 -9.48
N VAL A 61 -2.91 -6.04 -8.31
CA VAL A 61 -1.69 -6.81 -8.23
C VAL A 61 -1.63 -7.60 -6.93
N LYS A 62 -0.96 -8.74 -7.01
CA LYS A 62 -0.64 -9.55 -5.85
C LYS A 62 0.87 -9.62 -5.75
N MET A 63 1.39 -9.34 -4.59
CA MET A 63 2.83 -9.41 -4.35
C MET A 63 3.10 -10.28 -3.15
N ASP A 64 4.08 -11.14 -3.25
CA ASP A 64 4.46 -11.95 -2.12
C ASP A 64 5.97 -11.93 -1.95
N THR A 65 6.42 -12.47 -0.83
CA THR A 65 7.85 -12.40 -0.51
C THR A 65 8.69 -13.26 -1.44
N ALA A 66 8.09 -14.29 -2.03
CA ALA A 66 8.83 -15.12 -2.97
C ALA A 66 9.19 -14.34 -4.23
N TYR A 67 8.37 -13.37 -4.54
CA TYR A 67 8.58 -12.55 -5.72
C TYR A 67 9.88 -11.78 -5.64
N GLU A 68 10.28 -11.42 -4.43
CA GLU A 68 11.48 -10.63 -4.23
C GLU A 68 12.74 -11.43 -4.30
N LYS A 69 12.60 -12.70 -4.34
CA LYS A 69 13.74 -13.56 -4.26
C LYS A 69 14.42 -13.75 -5.59
N ALA A 70 14.06 -13.11 -6.51
CA ALA A 70 14.59 -13.29 -7.86
C ALA A 70 15.98 -13.91 -7.95
#